data_4f7d8d09bf0998a0341e4aef369ce53a
#
_entry.id   4f7d8d09bf0998a0341e4aef369ce53a
#
_cell.length_a   1.000
_cell.length_b   1.000
_cell.length_c   1.000
_cell.angle_alpha   90.00
_cell.angle_beta   90.00
_cell.angle_gamma   90.00
#
_symmetry.space_group_name_H-M   'P 1'
#
loop_
_entity.id
_entity.type
_entity.pdbx_description
1 polymer ?
#
loop_
_entity_poly.entity_id
_entity_poly.type
_entity_poly.pdbx_seq_one_letter_code
_entity_poly.pdbx_strand_id
1 'polypeptide(L)'
;MYPTSIFQSAELSIDDKNKLNMVINHLLFLMRIKSVSLYEHSQRVSNLAAATAIYMRLTANEITLIRNAGLLHDIGLICVPNHVLTNYPYVSKRDIQVYKRHPDLGANILESCPGMEDLIPLIRFHHERWDGTGYPKHLKKILSLIHI
;
A
#
# COMPACT_ATOMS: atom_id res chain seq x y z
N MET A 1 3.56 21.72 14.13
CA MET A 1 4.31 21.96 12.89
C MET A 1 4.76 20.60 12.41
N TYR A 2 4.17 20.05 11.35
CA TYR A 2 4.58 18.78 10.77
C TYR A 2 5.86 18.99 9.99
N PRO A 3 6.83 18.05 10.01
CA PRO A 3 8.03 18.18 9.20
C PRO A 3 7.62 18.21 7.71
N THR A 4 7.85 19.34 7.08
CA THR A 4 7.68 19.56 5.66
C THR A 4 8.80 18.82 4.92
N SER A 5 8.53 17.68 4.41
CA SER A 5 9.33 16.81 3.53
C SER A 5 9.77 15.46 4.15
N ILE A 6 8.81 14.54 4.26
CA ILE A 6 9.14 13.11 4.46
C ILE A 6 9.59 12.48 3.12
N PHE A 7 9.33 13.13 2.00
CA PHE A 7 9.55 12.59 0.66
C PHE A 7 10.49 13.50 -0.13
N GLN A 8 11.79 13.17 -0.15
CA GLN A 8 12.79 13.76 -1.06
C GLN A 8 13.01 12.80 -2.23
N SER A 9 12.02 12.62 -3.09
CA SER A 9 12.28 11.99 -4.38
C SER A 9 12.64 13.09 -5.39
N ALA A 10 13.77 12.92 -6.08
CA ALA A 10 14.09 13.71 -7.28
C ALA A 10 12.92 13.57 -8.28
N GLU A 11 12.61 14.62 -9.03
CA GLU A 11 11.59 14.54 -10.06
C GLU A 11 11.98 13.46 -11.09
N LEU A 12 11.17 12.41 -11.15
CA LEU A 12 11.34 11.34 -12.14
C LEU A 12 11.17 11.91 -13.56
N SER A 13 12.00 11.44 -14.49
CA SER A 13 11.82 11.73 -15.91
C SER A 13 10.46 11.21 -16.41
N ILE A 14 9.99 11.73 -17.56
CA ILE A 14 8.73 11.26 -18.17
C ILE A 14 8.81 9.76 -18.50
N ASP A 15 9.97 9.28 -18.95
CA ASP A 15 10.19 7.87 -19.27
C ASP A 15 10.11 6.99 -18.01
N ASP A 16 10.71 7.43 -16.90
CA ASP A 16 10.64 6.70 -15.63
C ASP A 16 9.21 6.68 -15.06
N LYS A 17 8.46 7.78 -15.17
CA LYS A 17 7.03 7.80 -14.80
C LYS A 17 6.20 6.82 -15.63
N ASN A 18 6.47 6.72 -16.93
CA ASN A 18 5.78 5.78 -17.80
C ASN A 18 6.11 4.32 -17.44
N LYS A 19 7.38 4.02 -17.17
CA LYS A 19 7.81 2.69 -16.70
C LYS A 19 7.14 2.34 -15.37
N LEU A 20 7.13 3.25 -14.42
CA LEU A 20 6.49 3.07 -13.12
C LEU A 20 4.99 2.76 -13.28
N ASN A 21 4.28 3.55 -14.08
CA ASN A 21 2.85 3.32 -14.35
C ASN A 21 2.60 1.96 -15.02
N MET A 22 3.48 1.53 -15.91
CA MET A 22 3.38 0.21 -16.53
C MET A 22 3.53 -0.91 -15.49
N VAL A 23 4.50 -0.81 -14.57
CA VAL A 23 4.68 -1.79 -13.50
C VAL A 23 3.46 -1.81 -12.58
N ILE A 24 2.94 -0.65 -12.16
CA ILE A 24 1.72 -0.56 -11.34
C ILE A 24 0.55 -1.28 -12.04
N ASN A 25 0.34 -1.03 -13.32
CA ASN A 25 -0.73 -1.68 -14.09
C ASN A 25 -0.58 -3.21 -14.15
N HIS A 26 0.65 -3.73 -14.28
CA HIS A 26 0.90 -5.16 -14.24
C HIS A 26 0.58 -5.75 -12.85
N LEU A 27 0.99 -5.08 -11.76
CA LEU A 27 0.67 -5.51 -10.40
C LEU A 27 -0.85 -5.51 -10.15
N LEU A 28 -1.56 -4.48 -10.61
CA LEU A 28 -3.02 -4.40 -10.53
C LEU A 28 -3.71 -5.51 -11.34
N PHE A 29 -3.17 -5.86 -12.51
CA PHE A 29 -3.66 -6.98 -13.29
C PHE A 29 -3.52 -8.31 -12.54
N LEU A 30 -2.38 -8.55 -11.88
CA LEU A 30 -2.19 -9.73 -11.02
C LEU A 30 -3.17 -9.75 -9.85
N MET A 31 -3.41 -8.61 -9.19
CA MET A 31 -4.43 -8.52 -8.14
C MET A 31 -5.82 -8.86 -8.66
N ARG A 32 -6.19 -8.39 -9.86
CA ARG A 32 -7.48 -8.69 -10.48
C ARG A 32 -7.64 -10.17 -10.82
N ILE A 33 -6.57 -10.82 -11.32
CA ILE A 33 -6.57 -12.28 -11.54
C ILE A 33 -6.74 -13.02 -10.22
N LYS A 34 -6.09 -12.56 -9.16
CA LYS A 34 -6.20 -13.16 -7.83
C LYS A 34 -7.61 -13.05 -7.27
N SER A 35 -8.19 -11.86 -7.35
CA SER A 35 -9.54 -11.56 -6.87
C SER A 35 -10.02 -10.22 -7.45
N VAL A 36 -11.13 -10.25 -8.17
CA VAL A 36 -11.80 -9.03 -8.67
C VAL A 36 -12.18 -8.12 -7.51
N SER A 37 -12.71 -8.67 -6.42
CA SER A 37 -13.09 -7.89 -5.23
C SER A 37 -11.91 -7.17 -4.60
N LEU A 38 -10.72 -7.81 -4.54
CA LEU A 38 -9.50 -7.20 -4.05
C LEU A 38 -9.07 -6.01 -4.92
N TYR A 39 -9.07 -6.20 -6.24
CA TYR A 39 -8.78 -5.13 -7.19
C TYR A 39 -9.75 -3.94 -7.04
N GLU A 40 -11.06 -4.20 -6.99
CA GLU A 40 -12.06 -3.16 -6.83
C GLU A 40 -11.96 -2.43 -5.48
N HIS A 41 -11.62 -3.16 -4.41
CA HIS A 41 -11.32 -2.57 -3.10
C HIS A 41 -10.16 -1.57 -3.21
N SER A 42 -9.04 -1.98 -3.79
CA SER A 42 -7.86 -1.12 -3.96
C SER A 42 -8.16 0.12 -4.79
N GLN A 43 -8.98 0.00 -5.84
CA GLN A 43 -9.44 1.16 -6.62
C GLN A 43 -10.25 2.16 -5.77
N ARG A 44 -11.18 1.65 -4.95
CA ARG A 44 -12.00 2.52 -4.06
C ARG A 44 -11.13 3.20 -3.01
N VAL A 45 -10.22 2.47 -2.36
CA VAL A 45 -9.29 3.02 -1.37
C VAL A 45 -8.41 4.10 -1.99
N SER A 46 -7.83 3.83 -3.16
CA SER A 46 -6.99 4.79 -3.89
C SER A 46 -7.73 6.10 -4.21
N ASN A 47 -8.98 5.99 -4.70
CA ASN A 47 -9.76 7.16 -5.05
C ASN A 47 -10.12 7.99 -3.80
N LEU A 48 -10.50 7.33 -2.71
CA LEU A 48 -10.83 8.00 -1.45
C LEU A 48 -9.61 8.67 -0.83
N ALA A 49 -8.47 7.97 -0.78
CA ALA A 49 -7.21 8.50 -0.26
C ALA A 49 -6.74 9.72 -1.07
N ALA A 50 -6.81 9.65 -2.42
CA ALA A 50 -6.46 10.77 -3.27
C ALA A 50 -7.40 11.97 -3.07
N ALA A 51 -8.71 11.76 -2.93
CA ALA A 51 -9.67 12.82 -2.65
C ALA A 51 -9.39 13.50 -1.30
N THR A 52 -9.05 12.69 -0.27
CA THR A 52 -8.66 13.19 1.05
C THR A 52 -7.37 14.03 0.96
N ALA A 53 -6.36 13.55 0.23
CA ALA A 53 -5.10 14.25 0.01
C ALA A 53 -5.31 15.61 -0.69
N ILE A 54 -6.19 15.67 -1.69
CA ILE A 54 -6.59 16.91 -2.38
C ILE A 54 -7.27 17.87 -1.39
N TYR A 55 -8.21 17.37 -0.59
CA TYR A 55 -8.90 18.18 0.43
C TYR A 55 -7.91 18.77 1.46
N MET A 56 -6.90 17.98 1.83
CA MET A 56 -5.81 18.41 2.71
C MET A 56 -4.80 19.34 2.03
N ARG A 57 -4.97 19.67 0.75
CA ARG A 57 -4.09 20.56 -0.04
C ARG A 57 -2.64 20.06 -0.14
N LEU A 58 -2.46 18.75 -0.22
CA LEU A 58 -1.15 18.16 -0.45
C LEU A 58 -0.65 18.48 -1.87
N THR A 59 0.65 18.36 -2.08
CA THR A 59 1.28 18.58 -3.39
C THR A 59 0.86 17.52 -4.40
N ALA A 60 1.00 17.78 -5.70
CA ALA A 60 0.68 16.84 -6.76
C ALA A 60 1.48 15.52 -6.63
N ASN A 61 2.74 15.59 -6.18
CA ASN A 61 3.58 14.43 -5.97
C ASN A 61 3.07 13.58 -4.78
N GLU A 62 2.72 14.20 -3.67
CA GLU A 62 2.13 13.52 -2.51
C GLU A 62 0.78 12.88 -2.85
N ILE A 63 -0.09 13.58 -3.59
CA ILE A 63 -1.37 13.02 -4.06
C ILE A 63 -1.14 11.78 -4.92
N THR A 64 -0.15 11.84 -5.83
CA THR A 64 0.20 10.69 -6.69
C THR A 64 0.72 9.53 -5.86
N LEU A 65 1.60 9.78 -4.90
CA LEU A 65 2.16 8.77 -4.01
C LEU A 65 1.06 8.09 -3.19
N ILE A 66 0.18 8.88 -2.57
CA ILE A 66 -0.95 8.39 -1.77
C ILE A 66 -1.92 7.58 -2.64
N ARG A 67 -2.23 8.03 -3.85
CA ARG A 67 -3.03 7.29 -4.82
C ARG A 67 -2.43 5.92 -5.13
N ASN A 68 -1.13 5.87 -5.42
CA ASN A 68 -0.43 4.63 -5.74
C ASN A 68 -0.31 3.70 -4.52
N ALA A 69 -0.10 4.26 -3.33
CA ALA A 69 -0.14 3.50 -2.09
C ALA A 69 -1.51 2.85 -1.87
N GLY A 70 -2.60 3.58 -2.06
CA GLY A 70 -3.96 3.05 -1.98
C GLY A 70 -4.25 1.95 -3.03
N LEU A 71 -3.67 2.05 -4.24
CA LEU A 71 -3.77 1.00 -5.26
C LEU A 71 -3.07 -0.29 -4.86
N LEU A 72 -1.92 -0.21 -4.20
CA LEU A 72 -1.01 -1.34 -3.99
C LEU A 72 -0.92 -1.81 -2.54
N HIS A 73 -1.64 -1.17 -1.57
CA HIS A 73 -1.49 -1.50 -0.14
C HIS A 73 -1.68 -2.99 0.14
N ASP A 74 -2.57 -3.62 -0.57
CA ASP A 74 -2.95 -5.03 -0.42
C ASP A 74 -2.29 -5.95 -1.47
N ILE A 75 -1.30 -5.49 -2.24
CA ILE A 75 -0.65 -6.30 -3.30
C ILE A 75 -0.10 -7.62 -2.74
N GLY A 76 0.37 -7.65 -1.52
CA GLY A 76 0.88 -8.86 -0.86
C GLY A 76 -0.16 -9.97 -0.69
N LEU A 77 -1.47 -9.66 -0.80
CA LEU A 77 -2.53 -10.67 -0.75
C LEU A 77 -2.51 -11.62 -1.94
N ILE A 78 -1.83 -11.29 -3.04
CA ILE A 78 -1.62 -12.24 -4.14
C ILE A 78 -0.84 -13.49 -3.69
N CYS A 79 0.01 -13.36 -2.67
CA CYS A 79 0.80 -14.43 -2.07
C CYS A 79 0.03 -15.21 -0.98
N VAL A 80 -1.13 -14.73 -0.54
CA VAL A 80 -1.93 -15.39 0.49
C VAL A 80 -2.80 -16.48 -0.15
N PRO A 81 -2.88 -17.70 0.45
CA PRO A 81 -3.71 -18.77 -0.08
C PRO A 81 -5.19 -18.38 -0.22
N ASN A 82 -5.84 -18.85 -1.29
CA ASN A 82 -7.23 -18.46 -1.59
C ASN A 82 -8.20 -18.80 -0.45
N HIS A 83 -8.04 -19.97 0.19
CA HIS A 83 -8.93 -20.37 1.29
C HIS A 83 -8.88 -19.38 2.47
N VAL A 84 -7.74 -18.70 2.69
CA VAL A 84 -7.62 -17.66 3.71
C VAL A 84 -8.39 -16.40 3.32
N LEU A 85 -8.30 -16.00 2.04
CA LEU A 85 -8.97 -14.79 1.54
C LEU A 85 -10.50 -14.96 1.48
N THR A 86 -10.98 -16.12 1.00
CA THR A 86 -12.42 -16.36 0.82
C THR A 86 -13.16 -16.60 2.12
N ASN A 87 -12.50 -17.13 3.14
CA ASN A 87 -13.11 -17.48 4.43
C ASN A 87 -12.87 -16.42 5.52
N TYR A 88 -12.08 -15.37 5.27
CA TYR A 88 -11.86 -14.30 6.24
C TYR A 88 -13.18 -13.57 6.56
N PRO A 89 -13.50 -13.27 7.83
CA PRO A 89 -12.69 -13.46 9.05
C PRO A 89 -12.85 -14.85 9.73
N TYR A 90 -13.60 -15.78 9.17
CA TYR A 90 -13.92 -17.10 9.75
C TYR A 90 -12.81 -18.12 9.44
N VAL A 91 -11.59 -17.79 9.83
CA VAL A 91 -10.39 -18.59 9.59
C VAL A 91 -9.69 -18.97 10.89
N SER A 92 -8.82 -19.98 10.85
CA SER A 92 -8.05 -20.38 12.01
C SER A 92 -7.08 -19.27 12.47
N LYS A 93 -6.61 -19.35 13.73
CA LYS A 93 -5.57 -18.44 14.24
C LYS A 93 -4.31 -18.47 13.36
N ARG A 94 -3.96 -19.64 12.81
CA ARG A 94 -2.83 -19.80 11.89
C ARG A 94 -3.05 -19.03 10.59
N ASP A 95 -4.24 -19.10 10.02
CA ASP A 95 -4.58 -18.39 8.78
C ASP A 95 -4.59 -16.88 8.96
N ILE A 96 -5.03 -16.40 10.15
CA ILE A 96 -4.92 -14.98 10.50
C ILE A 96 -3.45 -14.53 10.50
N GLN A 97 -2.53 -15.33 11.00
CA GLN A 97 -1.10 -15.02 10.95
C GLN A 97 -0.56 -15.01 9.51
N VAL A 98 -1.04 -15.92 8.66
CA VAL A 98 -0.71 -15.92 7.23
C VAL A 98 -1.24 -14.66 6.55
N TYR A 99 -2.49 -14.29 6.81
CA TYR A 99 -3.09 -13.06 6.29
C TYR A 99 -2.30 -11.82 6.71
N LYS A 100 -1.94 -11.70 7.99
CA LYS A 100 -1.20 -10.56 8.54
C LYS A 100 0.20 -10.37 7.97
N ARG A 101 0.70 -11.28 7.17
CA ARG A 101 2.00 -11.14 6.48
C ARG A 101 1.91 -10.32 5.19
N HIS A 102 0.69 -10.02 4.68
CA HIS A 102 0.57 -9.35 3.37
C HIS A 102 1.26 -7.97 3.30
N PRO A 103 1.37 -7.14 4.36
CA PRO A 103 2.11 -5.89 4.26
C PRO A 103 3.60 -6.10 3.98
N ASP A 104 4.24 -7.06 4.68
CA ASP A 104 5.63 -7.41 4.43
C ASP A 104 5.81 -8.05 3.05
N LEU A 105 4.91 -8.95 2.64
CA LEU A 105 4.94 -9.58 1.32
C LEU A 105 4.77 -8.54 0.20
N GLY A 106 3.85 -7.59 0.39
CA GLY A 106 3.65 -6.49 -0.55
C GLY A 106 4.89 -5.60 -0.67
N ALA A 107 5.48 -5.21 0.44
CA ALA A 107 6.71 -4.44 0.47
C ALA A 107 7.86 -5.18 -0.25
N ASN A 108 8.03 -6.48 -0.01
CA ASN A 108 9.05 -7.29 -0.67
C ASN A 108 8.85 -7.41 -2.19
N ILE A 109 7.59 -7.44 -2.67
CA ILE A 109 7.28 -7.36 -4.11
C ILE A 109 7.80 -6.03 -4.67
N LEU A 110 7.52 -4.91 -3.99
CA LEU A 110 7.91 -3.58 -4.46
C LEU A 110 9.42 -3.35 -4.39
N GLU A 111 10.14 -3.97 -3.44
CA GLU A 111 11.61 -3.92 -3.37
C GLU A 111 12.29 -4.45 -4.64
N SER A 112 11.61 -5.32 -5.39
CA SER A 112 12.09 -5.83 -6.67
C SER A 112 11.74 -4.92 -7.87
N CYS A 113 11.04 -3.80 -7.63
CA CYS A 113 10.53 -2.91 -8.66
C CYS A 113 11.20 -1.52 -8.54
N PRO A 114 12.17 -1.16 -9.40
CA PRO A 114 12.81 0.15 -9.36
C PRO A 114 11.80 1.31 -9.46
N GLY A 115 12.02 2.37 -8.68
CA GLY A 115 11.18 3.56 -8.65
C GLY A 115 9.97 3.45 -7.72
N MET A 116 9.88 2.38 -6.91
CA MET A 116 8.81 2.20 -5.92
C MET A 116 9.27 2.39 -4.47
N GLU A 117 10.46 2.91 -4.26
CA GLU A 117 11.09 3.01 -2.93
C GLU A 117 10.24 3.79 -1.94
N ASP A 118 9.60 4.88 -2.37
CA ASP A 118 8.73 5.72 -1.53
C ASP A 118 7.41 5.01 -1.15
N LEU A 119 6.97 4.01 -1.93
CA LEU A 119 5.77 3.24 -1.65
C LEU A 119 6.02 2.13 -0.61
N ILE A 120 7.23 1.60 -0.53
CA ILE A 120 7.57 0.45 0.33
C ILE A 120 7.16 0.67 1.80
N PRO A 121 7.53 1.78 2.47
CA PRO A 121 7.12 2.00 3.85
C PRO A 121 5.60 2.16 3.98
N LEU A 122 4.93 2.79 3.02
CA LEU A 122 3.48 2.97 3.04
C LEU A 122 2.76 1.61 2.97
N ILE A 123 3.24 0.70 2.11
CA ILE A 123 2.69 -0.64 1.99
C ILE A 123 3.02 -1.50 3.22
N ARG A 124 4.26 -1.44 3.71
CA ARG A 124 4.69 -2.26 4.85
C ARG A 124 3.96 -1.94 6.14
N PHE A 125 3.62 -0.66 6.35
CA PHE A 125 3.14 -0.19 7.65
C PHE A 125 1.69 0.29 7.64
N HIS A 126 0.90 0.00 6.59
CA HIS A 126 -0.48 0.47 6.49
C HIS A 126 -1.43 -0.13 7.55
N HIS A 127 -1.03 -1.19 8.23
CA HIS A 127 -1.76 -1.76 9.37
C HIS A 127 -1.17 -1.38 10.75
N GLU A 128 -0.17 -0.51 10.78
CA GLU A 128 0.28 0.04 12.05
C GLU A 128 -0.77 0.98 12.63
N ARG A 129 -0.81 1.08 13.95
CA ARG A 129 -1.77 1.92 14.66
C ARG A 129 -1.05 2.88 15.57
N TRP A 130 -1.62 4.07 15.76
CA TRP A 130 -1.07 5.10 16.63
C TRP A 130 -0.78 4.62 18.06
N ASP A 131 -1.65 3.75 18.59
CA ASP A 131 -1.52 3.15 19.90
C ASP A 131 -0.47 2.03 19.98
N GLY A 132 0.10 1.60 18.85
CA GLY A 132 1.07 0.52 18.75
C GLY A 132 0.45 -0.89 18.85
N THR A 133 -0.87 -0.99 18.71
CA THR A 133 -1.56 -2.30 18.65
C THR A 133 -1.65 -2.86 17.22
N GLY A 134 -1.11 -2.11 16.23
CA GLY A 134 -1.04 -2.53 14.83
C GLY A 134 0.02 -3.60 14.57
N TYR A 135 0.28 -3.85 13.31
CA TYR A 135 1.30 -4.80 12.84
C TYR A 135 1.92 -4.29 11.53
N PRO A 136 3.11 -4.75 11.10
CA PRO A 136 3.90 -5.87 11.62
C PRO A 136 4.90 -5.50 12.74
N LYS A 137 5.22 -4.22 12.95
CA LYS A 137 6.31 -3.78 13.85
C LYS A 137 5.83 -3.16 15.16
N HIS A 138 4.52 -3.01 15.36
CA HIS A 138 3.94 -2.36 16.55
C HIS A 138 4.47 -0.92 16.76
N LEU A 139 4.62 -0.18 15.66
CA LEU A 139 5.09 1.20 15.66
C LEU A 139 4.09 2.10 16.40
N LYS A 140 4.62 3.10 17.12
CA LYS A 140 3.81 4.00 17.94
C LYS A 140 3.97 5.44 17.49
N LYS A 141 2.90 6.22 17.63
CA LYS A 141 2.88 7.66 17.40
C LYS A 141 3.31 7.99 15.97
N ILE A 142 4.20 8.98 15.82
CA ILE A 142 4.66 9.49 14.53
C ILE A 142 5.40 8.43 13.67
N LEU A 143 5.86 7.33 14.27
CA LEU A 143 6.45 6.20 13.54
C LEU A 143 5.39 5.31 12.89
N SER A 144 4.14 5.37 13.34
CA SER A 144 3.00 4.79 12.65
C SER A 144 2.63 5.72 11.51
N LEU A 145 2.80 5.26 10.26
CA LEU A 145 2.53 6.06 9.05
C LEU A 145 1.04 6.37 8.83
N ILE A 146 0.17 5.93 9.73
CA ILE A 146 -1.27 6.06 9.59
C ILE A 146 -1.72 7.46 9.99
N HIS A 147 -1.63 8.36 9.07
CA HIS A 147 -2.37 9.61 9.07
C HIS A 147 -2.88 9.94 7.67
N ILE A 148 -3.10 8.90 6.87
CA ILE A 148 -3.78 9.00 5.58
C ILE A 148 -5.17 8.42 5.72
#